data_a16cc57decdde8ba8494ee3f4875cfe2
#
_entry.id   a16cc57decdde8ba8494ee3f4875cfe2
#
_cell.length_a   1.000
_cell.length_b   1.000
_cell.length_c   1.000
_cell.angle_alpha   90.00
_cell.angle_beta   90.00
_cell.angle_gamma   90.00
#
_symmetry.space_group_name_H-M   'P 1'
#
loop_
_entity.id
_entity.type
_entity.pdbx_description
1 polymer ?
#
loop_
_entity_poly.entity_id
_entity_poly.type
_entity_poly.pdbx_seq_one_letter_code
_entity_poly.pdbx_strand_id
1 'polypeptide(L)'
;MAYRSLGWSACLVLAVAVCAVTRAAEQPGPARLLVVTVTTGFRHASIATAEPVLEELGRERGLFHADFLRMPPGRPTAPRAPQRKKDTSDEAWAAEQAAFKAAQEKFKQDDAPWQQGLKEQFATAFAPEALATFDGVVFASTTGDLPIPDLPAFLEWIKSGKAFIGFHAATDTLKSSDAYCEMVGGAFAGHPWTAGGEHGFVVHEPGHPVVAMFPERFRWKDEIYQYDPRYKPENLRVLLSLDMAASTPQEPWHVPVAWVRDYGKGRVFATNFGHNDATWNDPVFKKHAAAGIAWALGRMAAPAAPNPEVQAAEYLRSVVAAAAAAGGHDADALRARADAKIAKDPSWAAGLRPLLLELRGRKPDARAELYAQVLAEIEKPGR
;
A
#
# COMPACT_ATOMS: atom_id res chain seq x y z
N MET A 1 -1.99 89.21 38.62
CA MET A 1 -1.30 87.94 38.77
C MET A 1 -2.35 86.84 38.76
N ALA A 2 -2.51 86.13 37.64
CA ALA A 2 -3.58 85.12 37.49
C ALA A 2 -2.95 83.75 37.34
N TYR A 3 -3.21 82.84 38.28
CA TYR A 3 -2.83 81.46 38.19
C TYR A 3 -3.95 80.66 37.48
N ARG A 4 -3.60 80.05 36.34
CA ARG A 4 -4.45 79.10 35.61
C ARG A 4 -4.17 77.67 36.14
N SER A 5 -5.22 77.01 36.68
CA SER A 5 -5.23 75.63 37.03
C SER A 5 -5.47 74.77 35.80
N LEU A 6 -4.56 73.86 35.45
CA LEU A 6 -4.82 72.78 34.46
C LEU A 6 -5.51 71.60 35.15
N GLY A 7 -6.72 71.27 34.71
CA GLY A 7 -7.41 70.07 35.10
C GLY A 7 -6.91 68.88 34.27
N TRP A 8 -6.53 67.78 34.91
CA TRP A 8 -6.23 66.49 34.27
C TRP A 8 -7.50 65.64 34.29
N SER A 9 -8.07 65.37 33.10
CA SER A 9 -9.11 64.37 32.94
C SER A 9 -8.47 63.00 32.72
N ALA A 10 -8.63 62.12 33.69
CA ALA A 10 -8.22 60.72 33.58
C ALA A 10 -9.30 59.93 32.81
N CYS A 11 -9.01 59.56 31.59
CA CYS A 11 -9.85 58.58 30.85
C CYS A 11 -9.52 57.18 31.36
N LEU A 12 -10.47 56.56 32.04
CA LEU A 12 -10.43 55.13 32.45
C LEU A 12 -10.80 54.28 31.24
N VAL A 13 -9.84 53.64 30.58
CA VAL A 13 -10.08 52.65 29.51
C VAL A 13 -10.35 51.30 30.19
N LEU A 14 -11.61 50.86 30.17
CA LEU A 14 -12.05 49.57 30.64
C LEU A 14 -11.70 48.52 29.55
N ALA A 15 -10.60 47.78 29.73
CA ALA A 15 -10.26 46.66 28.86
C ALA A 15 -11.15 45.44 29.22
N VAL A 16 -12.18 45.20 28.41
CA VAL A 16 -12.98 43.97 28.49
C VAL A 16 -12.17 42.85 27.84
N ALA A 17 -11.57 42.02 28.65
CA ALA A 17 -10.95 40.75 28.18
C ALA A 17 -12.07 39.78 27.78
N VAL A 18 -12.32 39.66 26.48
CA VAL A 18 -13.16 38.57 25.94
C VAL A 18 -12.34 37.30 25.99
N CYS A 19 -12.49 36.48 27.01
CA CYS A 19 -12.03 35.10 27.04
C CYS A 19 -12.84 34.31 25.97
N ALA A 20 -12.25 34.16 24.78
CA ALA A 20 -12.73 33.20 23.80
C ALA A 20 -12.50 31.79 24.40
N VAL A 21 -13.51 31.20 24.98
CA VAL A 21 -13.55 29.79 25.32
C VAL A 21 -13.53 29.04 23.98
N THR A 22 -12.36 28.65 23.53
CA THR A 22 -12.21 27.68 22.42
C THR A 22 -12.83 26.39 22.91
N ARG A 23 -14.09 26.15 22.53
CA ARG A 23 -14.72 24.84 22.71
C ARG A 23 -13.81 23.84 21.98
N ALA A 24 -13.16 22.96 22.73
CA ALA A 24 -12.43 21.83 22.15
C ALA A 24 -13.41 21.13 21.21
N ALA A 25 -13.05 21.03 19.92
CA ALA A 25 -13.89 20.33 18.97
C ALA A 25 -14.09 18.92 19.53
N GLU A 26 -15.34 18.55 19.76
CA GLU A 26 -15.72 17.23 20.23
C GLU A 26 -15.14 16.21 19.23
N GLN A 27 -14.28 15.30 19.72
CA GLN A 27 -13.70 14.27 18.85
C GLN A 27 -14.86 13.48 18.23
N PRO A 28 -14.91 13.32 16.91
CA PRO A 28 -15.97 12.56 16.28
C PRO A 28 -15.97 11.14 16.87
N GLY A 29 -17.15 10.59 17.15
CA GLY A 29 -17.32 9.23 17.64
C GLY A 29 -16.62 8.20 16.77
N PRO A 30 -16.54 6.90 17.15
CA PRO A 30 -15.91 5.87 16.35
C PRO A 30 -16.50 5.83 14.93
N ALA A 31 -15.64 5.75 13.91
CA ALA A 31 -16.08 5.56 12.52
C ALA A 31 -16.66 4.15 12.32
N ARG A 32 -17.44 3.92 11.26
CA ARG A 32 -17.82 2.57 10.85
C ARG A 32 -17.02 2.18 9.61
N LEU A 33 -16.34 1.04 9.65
CA LEU A 33 -15.56 0.50 8.53
C LEU A 33 -16.11 -0.86 8.11
N LEU A 34 -16.35 -1.02 6.81
CA LEU A 34 -16.58 -2.33 6.20
C LEU A 34 -15.22 -3.01 6.00
N VAL A 35 -14.94 -4.07 6.73
CA VAL A 35 -13.70 -4.85 6.62
C VAL A 35 -13.93 -6.07 5.75
N VAL A 36 -13.36 -6.07 4.55
CA VAL A 36 -13.47 -7.15 3.58
C VAL A 36 -12.25 -8.06 3.69
N THR A 37 -12.49 -9.35 3.97
CA THR A 37 -11.47 -10.40 4.05
C THR A 37 -11.76 -11.56 3.08
N VAL A 38 -12.65 -11.32 2.12
CA VAL A 38 -12.99 -12.28 1.06
C VAL A 38 -11.86 -12.37 0.04
N THR A 39 -11.63 -13.59 -0.43
CA THR A 39 -10.68 -13.87 -1.52
C THR A 39 -11.35 -14.74 -2.58
N THR A 40 -11.25 -14.37 -3.84
CA THR A 40 -11.63 -15.24 -4.97
C THR A 40 -10.40 -15.89 -5.60
N GLY A 41 -9.21 -15.35 -5.34
CA GLY A 41 -7.90 -15.92 -5.65
C GLY A 41 -7.26 -16.65 -4.45
N PHE A 42 -5.97 -16.42 -4.25
CA PHE A 42 -5.21 -17.01 -3.14
C PHE A 42 -5.68 -16.47 -1.79
N ARG A 43 -5.92 -17.38 -0.82
CA ARG A 43 -6.28 -16.99 0.55
C ARG A 43 -5.07 -17.03 1.46
N HIS A 44 -4.66 -15.88 1.96
CA HIS A 44 -3.59 -15.76 2.93
C HIS A 44 -4.02 -16.29 4.29
N ALA A 45 -3.15 -17.09 4.92
CA ALA A 45 -3.41 -17.64 6.26
C ALA A 45 -3.55 -16.54 7.31
N SER A 46 -2.78 -15.46 7.15
CA SER A 46 -2.76 -14.30 8.05
C SER A 46 -4.09 -13.54 8.16
N ILE A 47 -5.05 -13.80 7.31
CA ILE A 47 -6.42 -13.24 7.45
C ILE A 47 -7.03 -13.60 8.80
N ALA A 48 -6.79 -14.83 9.28
CA ALA A 48 -7.30 -15.29 10.57
C ALA A 48 -6.72 -14.49 11.75
N THR A 49 -5.50 -13.98 11.62
CA THR A 49 -4.83 -13.10 12.59
C THR A 49 -5.21 -11.62 12.37
N ALA A 50 -5.37 -11.20 11.12
CA ALA A 50 -5.71 -9.83 10.76
C ALA A 50 -7.09 -9.40 11.29
N GLU A 51 -8.10 -10.27 11.20
CA GLU A 51 -9.46 -9.95 11.63
C GLU A 51 -9.55 -9.54 13.11
N PRO A 52 -9.11 -10.35 14.08
CA PRO A 52 -9.16 -9.96 15.50
C PRO A 52 -8.26 -8.76 15.81
N VAL A 53 -7.12 -8.60 15.12
CA VAL A 53 -6.25 -7.43 15.30
C VAL A 53 -6.93 -6.14 14.83
N LEU A 54 -7.61 -6.16 13.68
CA LEU A 54 -8.35 -4.98 13.19
C LEU A 54 -9.52 -4.63 14.12
N GLU A 55 -10.24 -5.62 14.66
CA GLU A 55 -11.29 -5.40 15.64
C GLU A 55 -10.74 -4.78 16.95
N GLU A 56 -9.62 -5.33 17.46
CA GLU A 56 -8.90 -4.81 18.63
C GLU A 56 -8.47 -3.35 18.43
N LEU A 57 -7.81 -3.04 17.29
CA LEU A 57 -7.34 -1.68 16.99
C LEU A 57 -8.47 -0.65 16.95
N GLY A 58 -9.63 -1.02 16.39
CA GLY A 58 -10.79 -0.15 16.35
C GLY A 58 -11.34 0.14 17.75
N ARG A 59 -11.51 -0.91 18.54
CA ARG A 59 -12.08 -0.85 19.89
C ARG A 59 -11.17 -0.15 20.90
N GLU A 60 -9.90 -0.56 21.00
CA GLU A 60 -8.99 -0.04 22.02
C GLU A 60 -8.69 1.45 21.87
N ARG A 61 -8.67 1.93 20.64
CA ARG A 61 -8.40 3.35 20.34
C ARG A 61 -9.66 4.19 20.20
N GLY A 62 -10.86 3.58 20.28
CA GLY A 62 -12.11 4.26 19.97
C GLY A 62 -12.12 4.85 18.55
N LEU A 63 -11.34 4.22 17.64
CA LEU A 63 -11.08 4.78 16.32
C LEU A 63 -12.20 4.41 15.34
N PHE A 64 -12.62 3.13 15.34
CA PHE A 64 -13.68 2.65 14.47
C PHE A 64 -14.36 1.39 15.02
N HIS A 65 -15.55 1.11 14.50
CA HIS A 65 -16.22 -0.19 14.57
C HIS A 65 -16.02 -0.93 13.25
N ALA A 66 -15.66 -2.22 13.34
CA ALA A 66 -15.44 -3.07 12.17
C ALA A 66 -16.68 -3.95 11.92
N ASP A 67 -17.28 -3.79 10.75
CA ASP A 67 -18.30 -4.70 10.23
C ASP A 67 -17.62 -5.60 9.17
N PHE A 68 -17.54 -6.90 9.43
CA PHE A 68 -16.77 -7.81 8.58
C PHE A 68 -17.61 -8.43 7.47
N LEU A 69 -17.13 -8.32 6.23
CA LEU A 69 -17.55 -9.15 5.11
C LEU A 69 -16.52 -10.28 4.95
N ARG A 70 -16.88 -11.44 5.51
CA ARG A 70 -16.02 -12.62 5.55
C ARG A 70 -16.36 -13.60 4.44
N MET A 71 -15.39 -14.46 4.14
CA MET A 71 -15.58 -15.60 3.25
C MET A 71 -16.73 -16.48 3.77
N PRO A 72 -17.77 -16.75 2.96
CA PRO A 72 -18.80 -17.71 3.37
C PRO A 72 -18.19 -19.10 3.51
N PRO A 73 -18.63 -19.90 4.50
CA PRO A 73 -18.14 -21.25 4.70
C PRO A 73 -18.57 -22.18 3.56
N GLY A 74 -17.98 -23.37 3.49
CA GLY A 74 -18.44 -24.45 2.64
C GLY A 74 -18.04 -24.35 1.17
N ARG A 75 -17.04 -23.53 0.82
CA ARG A 75 -16.52 -23.52 -0.54
C ARG A 75 -15.95 -24.89 -0.90
N PRO A 76 -16.35 -25.52 -2.02
CA PRO A 76 -15.74 -26.74 -2.50
C PRO A 76 -14.24 -26.58 -2.73
N THR A 77 -13.49 -27.65 -2.54
CA THR A 77 -12.04 -27.65 -2.81
C THR A 77 -11.79 -27.83 -4.29
N ALA A 78 -11.07 -26.90 -4.91
CA ALA A 78 -10.70 -27.03 -6.31
C ALA A 78 -9.77 -28.24 -6.53
N PRO A 79 -9.95 -29.01 -7.61
CA PRO A 79 -9.05 -30.14 -7.90
C PRO A 79 -7.66 -29.61 -8.26
N ARG A 80 -6.63 -30.32 -7.79
CA ARG A 80 -5.24 -30.01 -8.12
C ARG A 80 -4.88 -30.57 -9.48
N ALA A 81 -4.20 -29.78 -10.32
CA ALA A 81 -3.69 -30.26 -11.58
C ALA A 81 -2.69 -31.43 -11.34
N PRO A 82 -2.80 -32.55 -12.08
CA PRO A 82 -1.86 -33.63 -11.96
C PRO A 82 -0.48 -33.17 -12.47
N GLN A 83 0.57 -33.75 -11.89
CA GLN A 83 1.95 -33.53 -12.33
C GLN A 83 2.50 -34.81 -12.94
N ARG A 84 2.92 -34.77 -14.21
CA ARG A 84 3.48 -35.92 -14.88
C ARG A 84 4.79 -36.31 -14.24
N LYS A 85 4.87 -37.54 -13.68
CA LYS A 85 6.11 -38.11 -13.19
C LYS A 85 6.94 -38.66 -14.37
N LYS A 86 8.28 -38.78 -14.18
CA LYS A 86 9.21 -39.14 -15.23
C LYS A 86 8.85 -40.49 -15.89
N ASP A 87 8.32 -41.45 -15.11
CA ASP A 87 8.04 -42.82 -15.58
C ASP A 87 6.53 -43.04 -15.88
N THR A 88 5.72 -41.97 -16.01
CA THR A 88 4.31 -42.08 -16.33
C THR A 88 4.15 -42.34 -17.85
N SER A 89 3.51 -43.47 -18.25
CA SER A 89 3.19 -43.72 -19.64
C SER A 89 2.23 -42.68 -20.22
N ASP A 90 2.20 -42.55 -21.55
CA ASP A 90 1.30 -41.58 -22.20
C ASP A 90 -0.17 -41.90 -21.97
N GLU A 91 -0.52 -43.19 -21.92
CA GLU A 91 -1.87 -43.66 -21.63
C GLU A 91 -2.31 -43.31 -20.20
N ALA A 92 -1.43 -43.58 -19.21
CA ALA A 92 -1.69 -43.22 -17.81
C ALA A 92 -1.80 -41.70 -17.63
N TRP A 93 -0.93 -40.95 -18.30
CA TRP A 93 -0.99 -39.49 -18.28
C TRP A 93 -2.28 -38.96 -18.90
N ALA A 94 -2.71 -39.50 -20.04
CA ALA A 94 -3.98 -39.11 -20.66
C ALA A 94 -5.19 -39.43 -19.76
N ALA A 95 -5.15 -40.56 -19.04
CA ALA A 95 -6.21 -40.91 -18.08
C ALA A 95 -6.24 -39.93 -16.89
N GLU A 96 -5.08 -39.54 -16.31
CA GLU A 96 -4.99 -38.52 -15.25
C GLU A 96 -5.51 -37.17 -15.69
N GLN A 97 -5.20 -36.73 -16.92
CA GLN A 97 -5.71 -35.48 -17.49
C GLN A 97 -7.23 -35.53 -17.70
N ALA A 98 -7.78 -36.67 -18.17
CA ALA A 98 -9.21 -36.84 -18.34
C ALA A 98 -9.96 -36.82 -17.00
N ALA A 99 -9.42 -37.50 -16.00
CA ALA A 99 -9.95 -37.48 -14.64
C ALA A 99 -9.93 -36.07 -14.01
N PHE A 100 -8.84 -35.33 -14.21
CA PHE A 100 -8.72 -33.94 -13.77
C PHE A 100 -9.76 -33.04 -14.43
N LYS A 101 -9.94 -33.18 -15.75
CA LYS A 101 -10.98 -32.42 -16.49
C LYS A 101 -12.39 -32.72 -15.96
N ALA A 102 -12.71 -33.98 -15.71
CA ALA A 102 -14.00 -34.37 -15.12
C ALA A 102 -14.18 -33.77 -13.71
N ALA A 103 -13.12 -33.81 -12.88
CA ALA A 103 -13.14 -33.21 -11.56
C ALA A 103 -13.30 -31.67 -11.61
N GLN A 104 -12.72 -31.00 -12.60
CA GLN A 104 -12.92 -29.56 -12.83
C GLN A 104 -14.37 -29.22 -13.19
N GLU A 105 -15.00 -29.99 -14.07
CA GLU A 105 -16.42 -29.76 -14.43
C GLU A 105 -17.34 -29.99 -13.23
N LYS A 106 -17.09 -31.05 -12.44
CA LYS A 106 -17.81 -31.27 -11.19
C LYS A 106 -17.61 -30.11 -10.21
N PHE A 107 -16.36 -29.65 -10.02
CA PHE A 107 -16.06 -28.53 -9.14
C PHE A 107 -16.83 -27.27 -9.56
N LYS A 108 -16.90 -26.94 -10.86
CA LYS A 108 -17.66 -25.77 -11.34
C LYS A 108 -19.13 -25.85 -10.94
N GLN A 109 -19.74 -27.05 -11.05
CA GLN A 109 -21.14 -27.28 -10.67
C GLN A 109 -21.33 -27.13 -9.15
N ASP A 110 -20.43 -27.70 -8.36
CA ASP A 110 -20.49 -27.68 -6.90
C ASP A 110 -20.19 -26.27 -6.35
N ASP A 111 -19.30 -25.49 -7.00
CA ASP A 111 -18.90 -24.13 -6.58
C ASP A 111 -19.94 -23.05 -6.98
N ALA A 112 -20.79 -23.31 -7.99
CA ALA A 112 -21.74 -22.32 -8.49
C ALA A 112 -22.71 -21.79 -7.43
N PRO A 113 -23.34 -22.61 -6.55
CA PRO A 113 -24.19 -22.11 -5.47
C PRO A 113 -23.42 -21.25 -4.46
N TRP A 114 -22.17 -21.62 -4.16
CA TRP A 114 -21.31 -20.85 -3.28
C TRP A 114 -20.96 -19.48 -3.88
N GLN A 115 -20.63 -19.44 -5.18
CA GLN A 115 -20.37 -18.20 -5.92
C GLN A 115 -21.60 -17.30 -5.97
N GLN A 116 -22.80 -17.89 -6.11
CA GLN A 116 -24.05 -17.14 -6.06
C GLN A 116 -24.30 -16.52 -4.69
N GLY A 117 -24.10 -17.28 -3.61
CA GLY A 117 -24.22 -16.77 -2.24
C GLY A 117 -23.19 -15.66 -1.95
N LEU A 118 -21.97 -15.78 -2.49
CA LEU A 118 -20.96 -14.72 -2.39
C LEU A 118 -21.42 -13.43 -3.11
N LYS A 119 -21.96 -13.53 -4.32
CA LYS A 119 -22.51 -12.38 -5.06
C LYS A 119 -23.63 -11.70 -4.28
N GLU A 120 -24.52 -12.45 -3.65
CA GLU A 120 -25.61 -11.92 -2.83
C GLU A 120 -25.10 -11.19 -1.58
N GLN A 121 -24.05 -11.72 -0.92
CA GLN A 121 -23.40 -11.02 0.18
C GLN A 121 -22.78 -9.70 -0.26
N PHE A 122 -22.09 -9.67 -1.41
CA PHE A 122 -21.55 -8.44 -1.96
C PHE A 122 -22.65 -7.48 -2.39
N ALA A 123 -23.71 -7.95 -3.02
CA ALA A 123 -24.85 -7.12 -3.39
C ALA A 123 -25.49 -6.43 -2.17
N THR A 124 -25.54 -7.11 -1.04
CA THR A 124 -26.04 -6.54 0.22
C THR A 124 -25.04 -5.54 0.84
N ALA A 125 -23.76 -5.91 0.96
CA ALA A 125 -22.77 -5.10 1.64
C ALA A 125 -22.36 -3.84 0.85
N PHE A 126 -22.40 -3.91 -0.48
CA PHE A 126 -22.05 -2.81 -1.39
C PHE A 126 -23.28 -2.10 -1.98
N ALA A 127 -24.49 -2.38 -1.49
CA ALA A 127 -25.67 -1.58 -1.83
C ALA A 127 -25.45 -0.12 -1.41
N PRO A 128 -25.95 0.87 -2.18
CA PRO A 128 -25.79 2.28 -1.87
C PRO A 128 -26.22 2.65 -0.44
N GLU A 129 -27.32 2.06 0.02
CA GLU A 129 -27.88 2.28 1.35
C GLU A 129 -26.98 1.71 2.45
N ALA A 130 -26.36 0.54 2.22
CA ALA A 130 -25.38 -0.06 3.12
C ALA A 130 -24.09 0.77 3.16
N LEU A 131 -23.53 1.11 2.00
CA LEU A 131 -22.32 1.93 1.88
C LEU A 131 -22.50 3.31 2.53
N ALA A 132 -23.69 3.91 2.46
CA ALA A 132 -23.98 5.19 3.08
C ALA A 132 -23.76 5.18 4.61
N THR A 133 -23.85 4.02 5.27
CA THR A 133 -23.65 3.85 6.71
C THR A 133 -22.18 3.72 7.11
N PHE A 134 -21.25 3.57 6.17
CA PHE A 134 -19.83 3.43 6.43
C PHE A 134 -19.04 4.73 6.15
N ASP A 135 -17.97 4.94 6.88
CA ASP A 135 -17.01 6.01 6.69
C ASP A 135 -15.84 5.60 5.80
N GLY A 136 -15.69 4.31 5.57
CA GLY A 136 -14.65 3.75 4.71
C GLY A 136 -14.71 2.24 4.62
N VAL A 137 -13.78 1.69 3.84
CA VAL A 137 -13.63 0.25 3.62
C VAL A 137 -12.16 -0.16 3.83
N VAL A 138 -11.98 -1.33 4.40
CA VAL A 138 -10.68 -1.99 4.57
C VAL A 138 -10.67 -3.25 3.71
N PHE A 139 -9.70 -3.37 2.81
CA PHE A 139 -9.39 -4.62 2.11
C PHE A 139 -8.16 -5.23 2.79
N ALA A 140 -8.38 -6.28 3.59
CA ALA A 140 -7.32 -6.93 4.35
C ALA A 140 -6.95 -8.27 3.69
N SER A 141 -5.83 -8.29 2.99
CA SER A 141 -5.31 -9.44 2.23
C SER A 141 -6.34 -10.06 1.27
N THR A 142 -7.22 -9.22 0.69
CA THR A 142 -8.16 -9.64 -0.36
C THR A 142 -7.41 -9.98 -1.64
N THR A 143 -7.95 -10.90 -2.46
CA THR A 143 -7.34 -11.28 -3.74
C THR A 143 -8.40 -11.64 -4.78
N GLY A 144 -8.02 -11.51 -6.04
CA GLY A 144 -8.86 -11.89 -7.19
C GLY A 144 -9.99 -10.91 -7.46
N ASP A 145 -10.85 -11.24 -8.43
CA ASP A 145 -11.96 -10.39 -8.84
C ASP A 145 -13.16 -10.57 -7.89
N LEU A 146 -13.28 -9.67 -6.93
CA LEU A 146 -14.40 -9.64 -5.99
C LEU A 146 -15.68 -9.23 -6.70
N PRO A 147 -16.83 -9.86 -6.43
CA PRO A 147 -18.08 -9.61 -7.13
C PRO A 147 -18.80 -8.34 -6.63
N ILE A 148 -18.12 -7.19 -6.66
CA ILE A 148 -18.70 -5.88 -6.33
C ILE A 148 -19.72 -5.55 -7.44
N PRO A 149 -21.01 -5.35 -7.12
CA PRO A 149 -22.07 -5.22 -8.12
C PRO A 149 -21.88 -4.04 -9.08
N ASP A 150 -21.45 -2.90 -8.54
CA ASP A 150 -21.19 -1.67 -9.30
C ASP A 150 -19.85 -1.09 -8.83
N LEU A 151 -18.77 -1.57 -9.43
CA LEU A 151 -17.42 -1.10 -9.10
C LEU A 151 -17.22 0.39 -9.41
N PRO A 152 -17.70 0.95 -10.53
CA PRO A 152 -17.67 2.39 -10.76
C PRO A 152 -18.35 3.19 -9.65
N ALA A 153 -19.55 2.83 -9.24
CA ALA A 153 -20.27 3.53 -8.16
C ALA A 153 -19.52 3.42 -6.81
N PHE A 154 -18.92 2.27 -6.52
CA PHE A 154 -18.08 2.10 -5.33
C PHE A 154 -16.86 3.02 -5.35
N LEU A 155 -16.18 3.16 -6.48
CA LEU A 155 -15.04 4.07 -6.62
C LEU A 155 -15.45 5.54 -6.47
N GLU A 156 -16.60 5.93 -7.02
CA GLU A 156 -17.15 7.28 -6.83
C GLU A 156 -17.58 7.52 -5.36
N TRP A 157 -18.08 6.49 -4.67
CA TRP A 157 -18.37 6.57 -3.23
C TRP A 157 -17.08 6.88 -2.43
N ILE A 158 -15.94 6.25 -2.74
CA ILE A 158 -14.66 6.59 -2.12
C ILE A 158 -14.28 8.04 -2.45
N LYS A 159 -14.37 8.46 -3.72
CA LYS A 159 -14.07 9.84 -4.16
C LYS A 159 -14.92 10.90 -3.48
N SER A 160 -16.12 10.55 -3.02
CA SER A 160 -17.04 11.47 -2.35
C SER A 160 -16.57 11.94 -0.97
N GLY A 161 -15.52 11.31 -0.40
CA GLY A 161 -14.94 11.66 0.90
C GLY A 161 -14.75 10.48 1.85
N LYS A 162 -14.82 9.25 1.33
CA LYS A 162 -14.70 8.04 2.13
C LYS A 162 -13.26 7.51 2.17
N ALA A 163 -12.95 6.72 3.21
CA ALA A 163 -11.64 6.10 3.36
C ALA A 163 -11.54 4.77 2.60
N PHE A 164 -10.41 4.53 1.94
CA PHE A 164 -9.99 3.21 1.49
C PHE A 164 -8.69 2.82 2.18
N ILE A 165 -8.65 1.64 2.76
CA ILE A 165 -7.48 1.09 3.43
C ILE A 165 -7.14 -0.26 2.81
N GLY A 166 -5.94 -0.41 2.27
CA GLY A 166 -5.46 -1.64 1.67
C GLY A 166 -4.30 -2.25 2.45
N PHE A 167 -4.44 -3.49 2.89
CA PHE A 167 -3.36 -4.26 3.50
C PHE A 167 -2.92 -5.38 2.57
N HIS A 168 -1.61 -5.51 2.41
CA HIS A 168 -0.92 -6.58 1.69
C HIS A 168 -1.52 -6.83 0.30
N ALA A 169 -2.30 -7.92 0.14
CA ALA A 169 -2.83 -8.35 -1.14
C ALA A 169 -4.00 -7.50 -1.67
N ALA A 170 -4.35 -6.37 -1.04
CA ALA A 170 -5.33 -5.45 -1.62
C ALA A 170 -4.95 -5.00 -3.04
N THR A 171 -3.66 -4.98 -3.39
CA THR A 171 -3.15 -4.70 -4.75
C THR A 171 -3.21 -5.91 -5.69
N ASP A 172 -3.50 -7.12 -5.20
CA ASP A 172 -3.80 -8.33 -5.98
C ASP A 172 -5.31 -8.57 -6.17
N THR A 173 -6.11 -7.59 -5.78
CA THR A 173 -7.56 -7.59 -5.89
C THR A 173 -7.98 -6.79 -7.13
N LEU A 174 -9.07 -7.24 -7.81
CA LEU A 174 -9.70 -6.53 -8.93
C LEU A 174 -8.70 -6.07 -10.01
N LYS A 175 -7.67 -6.86 -10.28
CA LYS A 175 -6.65 -6.53 -11.29
C LYS A 175 -7.19 -6.45 -12.71
N SER A 176 -8.38 -6.95 -12.96
CA SER A 176 -9.10 -6.75 -14.21
C SER A 176 -9.59 -5.30 -14.41
N SER A 177 -9.61 -4.48 -13.34
CA SER A 177 -10.04 -3.09 -13.36
C SER A 177 -8.86 -2.11 -13.22
N ASP A 178 -8.52 -1.41 -14.31
CA ASP A 178 -7.50 -0.35 -14.27
C ASP A 178 -7.89 0.78 -13.31
N ALA A 179 -9.19 1.09 -13.20
CA ALA A 179 -9.68 2.13 -12.31
C ALA A 179 -9.48 1.78 -10.82
N TYR A 180 -9.65 0.51 -10.44
CA TYR A 180 -9.33 0.06 -9.08
C TYR A 180 -7.82 0.07 -8.83
N CYS A 181 -7.02 -0.43 -9.77
CA CYS A 181 -5.55 -0.43 -9.66
C CYS A 181 -5.00 1.00 -9.54
N GLU A 182 -5.57 1.94 -10.27
CA GLU A 182 -5.23 3.37 -10.16
C GLU A 182 -5.64 3.94 -8.79
N MET A 183 -6.83 3.60 -8.29
CA MET A 183 -7.32 4.04 -6.98
C MET A 183 -6.42 3.54 -5.86
N VAL A 184 -6.13 2.23 -5.80
CA VAL A 184 -5.28 1.64 -4.73
C VAL A 184 -3.81 2.01 -4.89
N GLY A 185 -3.37 2.40 -6.07
CA GLY A 185 -2.03 2.90 -6.37
C GLY A 185 -1.06 1.86 -6.94
N GLY A 186 -1.50 0.66 -7.30
CA GLY A 186 -0.66 -0.36 -7.92
C GLY A 186 -1.41 -1.65 -8.19
N ALA A 187 -0.83 -2.50 -9.04
CA ALA A 187 -1.32 -3.85 -9.31
C ALA A 187 -0.18 -4.86 -9.14
N PHE A 188 -0.43 -5.90 -8.37
CA PHE A 188 0.51 -6.97 -8.09
C PHE A 188 1.09 -7.61 -9.36
N ALA A 189 2.41 -7.73 -9.41
CA ALA A 189 3.16 -8.35 -10.51
C ALA A 189 4.21 -9.38 -10.04
N GLY A 190 4.06 -9.90 -8.84
CA GLY A 190 4.97 -10.91 -8.27
C GLY A 190 5.54 -10.50 -6.92
N HIS A 191 6.20 -11.46 -6.26
CA HIS A 191 6.76 -11.30 -4.91
C HIS A 191 8.16 -11.94 -4.79
N PRO A 192 9.20 -11.35 -5.41
CA PRO A 192 10.56 -11.91 -5.33
C PRO A 192 11.09 -11.93 -3.90
N TRP A 193 10.62 -11.01 -3.06
CA TRP A 193 10.97 -10.90 -1.63
C TRP A 193 9.97 -11.70 -0.82
N THR A 194 10.33 -12.95 -0.55
CA THR A 194 9.42 -13.95 0.02
C THR A 194 9.18 -13.75 1.52
N ALA A 195 8.05 -14.25 2.01
CA ALA A 195 7.63 -14.19 3.41
C ALA A 195 8.64 -14.78 4.43
N GLY A 196 9.50 -15.71 3.99
CA GLY A 196 10.57 -16.31 4.81
C GLY A 196 11.82 -15.44 4.93
N GLY A 197 12.01 -14.46 4.04
CA GLY A 197 13.16 -13.57 4.02
C GLY A 197 13.04 -12.38 4.95
N GLU A 198 14.18 -11.91 5.41
CA GLU A 198 14.28 -10.61 6.10
C GLU A 198 14.84 -9.58 5.13
N HIS A 199 14.10 -8.50 4.91
CA HIS A 199 14.41 -7.48 3.91
C HIS A 199 14.68 -6.14 4.57
N GLY A 200 15.42 -5.27 3.89
CA GLY A 200 15.70 -3.90 4.32
C GLY A 200 14.62 -2.94 3.86
N PHE A 201 14.36 -1.90 4.66
CA PHE A 201 13.38 -0.85 4.35
C PHE A 201 13.93 0.54 4.66
N VAL A 202 13.44 1.53 3.91
CA VAL A 202 13.76 2.95 4.11
C VAL A 202 12.48 3.74 4.29
N VAL A 203 12.45 4.56 5.36
CA VAL A 203 11.39 5.53 5.63
C VAL A 203 11.79 6.85 4.98
N HIS A 204 10.94 7.36 4.07
CA HIS A 204 11.23 8.61 3.35
C HIS A 204 10.90 9.87 4.15
N GLU A 205 9.93 9.76 5.04
CA GLU A 205 9.43 10.88 5.83
C GLU A 205 9.22 10.47 7.31
N PRO A 206 10.29 10.41 8.12
CA PRO A 206 10.18 9.96 9.52
C PRO A 206 9.19 10.78 10.37
N GLY A 207 8.95 12.04 9.98
CA GLY A 207 7.96 12.91 10.64
C GLY A 207 6.51 12.67 10.22
N HIS A 208 6.27 11.86 9.18
CA HIS A 208 4.89 11.54 8.78
C HIS A 208 4.28 10.51 9.75
N PRO A 209 3.13 10.80 10.39
CA PRO A 209 2.60 9.98 11.50
C PRO A 209 2.32 8.53 11.13
N VAL A 210 2.05 8.24 9.85
CA VAL A 210 1.81 6.87 9.36
C VAL A 210 3.04 5.98 9.46
N VAL A 211 4.26 6.55 9.45
CA VAL A 211 5.53 5.81 9.48
C VAL A 211 6.46 6.22 10.63
N ALA A 212 6.06 7.17 11.47
CA ALA A 212 6.88 7.71 12.56
C ALA A 212 7.29 6.67 13.62
N MET A 213 6.66 5.49 13.66
CA MET A 213 7.02 4.40 14.56
C MET A 213 8.19 3.56 14.06
N PHE A 214 8.59 3.69 12.78
CA PHE A 214 9.73 2.97 12.22
C PHE A 214 11.01 3.82 12.31
N PRO A 215 12.17 3.21 12.53
CA PRO A 215 13.47 3.87 12.27
C PRO A 215 13.59 4.26 10.79
N GLU A 216 14.46 5.23 10.47
CA GLU A 216 14.71 5.64 9.08
C GLU A 216 15.12 4.48 8.17
N ARG A 217 15.85 3.50 8.74
CA ARG A 217 16.19 2.22 8.09
C ARG A 217 16.00 1.11 9.10
N PHE A 218 15.38 0.03 8.65
CA PHE A 218 15.14 -1.14 9.49
C PHE A 218 15.07 -2.41 8.64
N ARG A 219 15.06 -3.55 9.32
CA ARG A 219 14.85 -4.85 8.68
C ARG A 219 13.54 -5.45 9.19
N TRP A 220 12.84 -6.14 8.29
CA TRP A 220 11.57 -6.77 8.62
C TRP A 220 11.39 -8.07 7.82
N LYS A 221 10.70 -9.03 8.41
CA LYS A 221 10.41 -10.31 7.79
C LYS A 221 8.96 -10.35 7.35
N ASP A 222 8.73 -10.09 6.08
CA ASP A 222 7.41 -10.20 5.44
C ASP A 222 7.54 -10.43 3.94
N GLU A 223 6.47 -10.81 3.26
CA GLU A 223 6.44 -10.90 1.80
C GLU A 223 6.23 -9.51 1.20
N ILE A 224 7.02 -9.17 0.18
CA ILE A 224 6.94 -7.86 -0.46
C ILE A 224 6.62 -8.02 -1.94
N TYR A 225 5.57 -7.32 -2.38
CA TYR A 225 5.09 -7.28 -3.75
C TYR A 225 5.84 -6.26 -4.58
N GLN A 226 6.09 -6.61 -5.83
CA GLN A 226 6.37 -5.65 -6.88
C GLN A 226 5.10 -5.37 -7.69
N TYR A 227 5.08 -4.25 -8.40
CA TYR A 227 3.90 -3.77 -9.12
C TYR A 227 4.17 -3.69 -10.62
N ASP A 228 3.12 -3.87 -11.42
CA ASP A 228 3.17 -3.71 -12.87
C ASP A 228 3.18 -2.22 -13.31
N PRO A 229 3.23 -1.91 -14.62
CA PRO A 229 3.30 -0.53 -15.13
C PRO A 229 2.09 0.37 -14.77
N ARG A 230 1.03 -0.16 -14.17
CA ARG A 230 -0.10 0.64 -13.66
C ARG A 230 0.24 1.42 -12.40
N TYR A 231 1.36 1.08 -11.74
CA TYR A 231 1.93 1.91 -10.69
C TYR A 231 2.42 3.25 -11.27
N LYS A 232 1.89 4.36 -10.75
CA LYS A 232 2.20 5.73 -11.20
C LYS A 232 2.71 6.58 -10.04
N PRO A 233 4.04 6.81 -9.97
CA PRO A 233 4.65 7.61 -8.89
C PRO A 233 4.03 8.99 -8.71
N GLU A 234 3.59 9.63 -9.81
CA GLU A 234 2.99 10.96 -9.83
C GLU A 234 1.67 11.08 -9.07
N ASN A 235 1.06 9.94 -8.73
CA ASN A 235 -0.23 9.92 -8.03
C ASN A 235 -0.09 9.58 -6.54
N LEU A 236 1.11 9.21 -6.07
CA LEU A 236 1.31 8.63 -4.74
C LEU A 236 2.31 9.43 -3.91
N ARG A 237 2.01 9.58 -2.61
CA ARG A 237 3.01 9.91 -1.61
C ARG A 237 3.52 8.61 -0.98
N VAL A 238 4.68 8.15 -1.43
CA VAL A 238 5.32 6.96 -0.89
C VAL A 238 6.08 7.34 0.39
N LEU A 239 5.75 6.64 1.47
CA LEU A 239 6.31 6.88 2.81
C LEU A 239 7.38 5.86 3.17
N LEU A 240 7.26 4.64 2.63
CA LEU A 240 8.14 3.50 2.91
C LEU A 240 8.43 2.74 1.62
N SER A 241 9.69 2.40 1.41
CA SER A 241 10.13 1.57 0.27
C SER A 241 11.08 0.47 0.73
N LEU A 242 11.19 -0.57 -0.09
CA LEU A 242 12.21 -1.60 0.05
C LEU A 242 13.60 -0.97 -0.17
N ASP A 243 14.52 -1.17 0.76
CA ASP A 243 15.94 -0.84 0.58
C ASP A 243 16.60 -1.97 -0.23
N MET A 244 16.79 -1.72 -1.51
CA MET A 244 17.29 -2.74 -2.43
C MET A 244 18.71 -3.19 -2.08
N ALA A 245 19.55 -2.30 -1.53
CA ALA A 245 20.90 -2.65 -1.11
C ALA A 245 20.93 -3.62 0.09
N ALA A 246 19.87 -3.59 0.92
CA ALA A 246 19.74 -4.43 2.11
C ALA A 246 18.73 -5.59 1.90
N SER A 247 18.37 -5.91 0.66
CA SER A 247 17.37 -6.94 0.31
C SER A 247 17.91 -7.93 -0.71
N THR A 248 17.30 -9.11 -0.78
CA THR A 248 17.64 -10.16 -1.76
C THR A 248 16.35 -10.76 -2.31
N PRO A 249 16.19 -10.87 -3.65
CA PRO A 249 17.14 -10.44 -4.70
C PRO A 249 17.27 -8.92 -4.81
N GLN A 250 18.34 -8.46 -5.47
CA GLN A 250 18.51 -7.06 -5.84
C GLN A 250 18.02 -6.85 -7.27
N GLU A 251 16.99 -6.02 -7.40
CA GLU A 251 16.35 -5.73 -8.68
C GLU A 251 16.47 -4.25 -9.04
N PRO A 252 16.67 -3.91 -10.34
CA PRO A 252 16.92 -2.52 -10.74
C PRO A 252 15.64 -1.68 -10.85
N TRP A 253 14.77 -1.71 -9.84
CA TRP A 253 13.58 -0.86 -9.78
C TRP A 253 13.15 -0.54 -8.36
N HIS A 254 12.42 0.55 -8.24
CA HIS A 254 11.82 0.99 -7.01
C HIS A 254 10.63 0.10 -6.61
N VAL A 255 10.54 -0.22 -5.31
CA VAL A 255 9.45 -1.01 -4.72
C VAL A 255 8.86 -0.23 -3.56
N PRO A 256 7.73 0.47 -3.77
CA PRO A 256 6.99 1.11 -2.69
C PRO A 256 6.36 0.06 -1.79
N VAL A 257 6.35 0.33 -0.48
CA VAL A 257 5.83 -0.59 0.53
C VAL A 257 4.64 0.01 1.28
N ALA A 258 4.67 1.30 1.58
CA ALA A 258 3.51 2.00 2.12
C ALA A 258 3.38 3.39 1.51
N TRP A 259 2.15 3.77 1.20
CA TRP A 259 1.83 5.05 0.62
C TRP A 259 0.47 5.57 1.05
N VAL A 260 0.30 6.86 0.86
CA VAL A 260 -0.97 7.58 1.02
C VAL A 260 -1.27 8.41 -0.21
N ARG A 261 -2.54 8.68 -0.47
CA ARG A 261 -2.98 9.60 -1.52
C ARG A 261 -4.37 10.15 -1.24
N ASP A 262 -4.63 11.36 -1.73
CA ASP A 262 -6.00 11.82 -1.90
C ASP A 262 -6.61 11.19 -3.16
N TYR A 263 -7.89 10.82 -3.08
CA TYR A 263 -8.67 10.28 -4.20
C TYR A 263 -10.01 11.00 -4.28
N GLY A 264 -10.06 12.06 -5.06
CA GLY A 264 -11.14 13.03 -5.01
C GLY A 264 -11.16 13.75 -3.65
N LYS A 265 -12.27 13.66 -2.91
CA LYS A 265 -12.38 14.13 -1.52
C LYS A 265 -12.03 13.04 -0.51
N GLY A 266 -11.94 11.78 -0.95
CA GLY A 266 -11.59 10.64 -0.12
C GLY A 266 -10.08 10.45 0.00
N ARG A 267 -9.68 9.47 0.82
CA ARG A 267 -8.27 9.17 1.10
C ARG A 267 -8.00 7.69 1.00
N VAL A 268 -6.84 7.36 0.45
CA VAL A 268 -6.36 5.98 0.31
C VAL A 268 -5.06 5.81 1.08
N PHE A 269 -5.03 4.86 1.99
CA PHE A 269 -3.82 4.34 2.59
C PHE A 269 -3.62 2.90 2.14
N ALA A 270 -2.43 2.55 1.69
CA ALA A 270 -2.06 1.19 1.37
C ALA A 270 -0.69 0.83 1.94
N THR A 271 -0.56 -0.40 2.43
CA THR A 271 0.70 -0.98 2.88
C THR A 271 0.83 -2.41 2.38
N ASN A 272 2.03 -2.75 1.91
CA ASN A 272 2.36 -4.09 1.43
C ASN A 272 2.55 -5.09 2.59
N PHE A 273 2.83 -4.62 3.80
CA PHE A 273 2.95 -5.46 4.97
C PHE A 273 1.64 -6.17 5.33
N GLY A 274 1.74 -7.36 5.92
CA GLY A 274 0.62 -8.14 6.43
C GLY A 274 0.48 -9.55 5.88
N HIS A 275 1.52 -10.09 5.19
CA HIS A 275 1.53 -11.48 4.76
C HIS A 275 1.67 -12.43 5.95
N ASN A 276 2.58 -12.14 6.88
CA ASN A 276 2.89 -12.99 8.01
C ASN A 276 2.00 -12.69 9.23
N ASP A 277 1.60 -13.74 9.97
CA ASP A 277 0.91 -13.60 11.27
C ASP A 277 1.73 -12.79 12.26
N ALA A 278 3.06 -12.98 12.24
CA ALA A 278 3.99 -12.24 13.09
C ALA A 278 3.92 -10.73 12.85
N THR A 279 3.74 -10.30 11.60
CA THR A 279 3.56 -8.89 11.26
C THR A 279 2.30 -8.33 11.92
N TRP A 280 1.16 -9.00 11.83
CA TRP A 280 -0.09 -8.55 12.45
C TRP A 280 -0.01 -8.48 13.99
N ASN A 281 0.77 -9.36 14.61
CA ASN A 281 0.96 -9.39 16.06
C ASN A 281 2.00 -8.37 16.56
N ASP A 282 2.81 -7.79 15.66
CA ASP A 282 3.87 -6.86 16.04
C ASP A 282 3.32 -5.49 16.46
N PRO A 283 3.73 -4.94 17.64
CA PRO A 283 3.21 -3.67 18.13
C PRO A 283 3.60 -2.47 17.26
N VAL A 284 4.69 -2.53 16.51
CA VAL A 284 5.09 -1.46 15.58
C VAL A 284 4.17 -1.47 14.37
N PHE A 285 3.89 -2.65 13.81
CA PHE A 285 2.92 -2.78 12.71
C PHE A 285 1.50 -2.36 13.15
N LYS A 286 1.04 -2.77 14.35
CA LYS A 286 -0.25 -2.33 14.90
C LYS A 286 -0.35 -0.80 14.98
N LYS A 287 0.73 -0.11 15.37
CA LYS A 287 0.78 1.36 15.36
C LYS A 287 0.71 1.92 13.93
N HIS A 288 1.43 1.32 12.99
CA HIS A 288 1.41 1.70 11.57
C HIS A 288 0.00 1.55 10.97
N ALA A 289 -0.63 0.41 11.16
CA ALA A 289 -1.99 0.13 10.70
C ALA A 289 -2.99 1.14 11.28
N ALA A 290 -2.95 1.36 12.60
CA ALA A 290 -3.85 2.31 13.26
C ALA A 290 -3.63 3.76 12.77
N ALA A 291 -2.38 4.19 12.57
CA ALA A 291 -2.06 5.51 12.05
C ALA A 291 -2.52 5.69 10.59
N GLY A 292 -2.34 4.67 9.74
CA GLY A 292 -2.82 4.66 8.36
C GLY A 292 -4.35 4.75 8.29
N ILE A 293 -5.06 3.98 9.11
CA ILE A 293 -6.52 4.03 9.22
C ILE A 293 -6.97 5.42 9.71
N ALA A 294 -6.35 5.95 10.77
CA ALA A 294 -6.69 7.28 11.32
C ALA A 294 -6.46 8.39 10.29
N TRP A 295 -5.37 8.30 9.51
CA TRP A 295 -5.09 9.24 8.43
C TRP A 295 -6.15 9.15 7.32
N ALA A 296 -6.47 7.96 6.85
CA ALA A 296 -7.48 7.76 5.80
C ALA A 296 -8.87 8.26 6.23
N LEU A 297 -9.23 8.10 7.51
CA LEU A 297 -10.46 8.62 8.10
C LEU A 297 -10.44 10.16 8.33
N GLY A 298 -9.36 10.85 7.98
CA GLY A 298 -9.24 12.30 8.20
C GLY A 298 -9.06 12.71 9.66
N ARG A 299 -8.79 11.76 10.57
CA ARG A 299 -8.58 12.02 12.01
C ARG A 299 -7.14 12.40 12.36
N MET A 300 -6.28 12.36 11.37
CA MET A 300 -4.87 12.70 11.49
C MET A 300 -4.48 13.58 10.31
N ALA A 301 -3.98 14.78 10.60
CA ALA A 301 -3.51 15.71 9.58
C ALA A 301 -2.05 15.36 9.20
N ALA A 302 -1.83 15.06 7.93
CA ALA A 302 -0.50 14.89 7.37
C ALA A 302 -0.57 15.04 5.83
N PRO A 303 0.55 15.37 5.16
CA PRO A 303 0.59 15.58 3.72
C PRO A 303 0.15 14.34 2.92
N ALA A 304 -0.55 14.58 1.79
CA ALA A 304 -0.93 13.56 0.81
C ALA A 304 -0.42 13.84 -0.60
N ALA A 305 0.08 15.07 -0.86
CA ALA A 305 0.59 15.44 -2.17
C ALA A 305 1.69 14.46 -2.61
N PRO A 306 1.68 13.97 -3.86
CA PRO A 306 2.66 13.01 -4.37
C PRO A 306 4.10 13.49 -4.21
N ASN A 307 5.04 12.54 -4.06
CA ASN A 307 6.47 12.80 -3.92
C ASN A 307 7.30 12.08 -5.01
N PRO A 308 7.08 12.35 -6.31
CA PRO A 308 7.73 11.62 -7.41
C PRO A 308 9.26 11.74 -7.41
N GLU A 309 9.83 12.84 -6.89
CA GLU A 309 11.28 13.03 -6.79
C GLU A 309 11.92 12.06 -5.79
N VAL A 310 11.28 11.87 -4.63
CA VAL A 310 11.70 10.89 -3.62
C VAL A 310 11.69 9.48 -4.22
N GLN A 311 10.65 9.15 -4.96
CA GLN A 311 10.49 7.86 -5.61
C GLN A 311 11.52 7.64 -6.73
N ALA A 312 11.84 8.68 -7.50
CA ALA A 312 12.88 8.63 -8.53
C ALA A 312 14.28 8.45 -7.92
N ALA A 313 14.56 9.12 -6.81
CA ALA A 313 15.79 8.95 -6.07
C ALA A 313 15.96 7.51 -5.56
N GLU A 314 14.90 6.91 -5.00
CA GLU A 314 14.94 5.54 -4.52
C GLU A 314 15.03 4.52 -5.67
N TYR A 315 14.42 4.83 -6.83
CA TYR A 315 14.60 4.04 -8.03
C TYR A 315 16.08 4.02 -8.46
N LEU A 316 16.73 5.18 -8.52
CA LEU A 316 18.15 5.27 -8.85
C LEU A 316 19.02 4.48 -7.84
N ARG A 317 18.74 4.58 -6.53
CA ARG A 317 19.44 3.80 -5.51
C ARG A 317 19.29 2.29 -5.72
N SER A 318 18.09 1.85 -6.10
CA SER A 318 17.83 0.44 -6.43
C SER A 318 18.64 -0.03 -7.64
N VAL A 319 18.71 0.81 -8.69
CA VAL A 319 19.55 0.52 -9.88
C VAL A 319 21.03 0.49 -9.53
N VAL A 320 21.52 1.42 -8.69
CA VAL A 320 22.91 1.42 -8.20
C VAL A 320 23.23 0.12 -7.46
N ALA A 321 22.35 -0.32 -6.55
CA ALA A 321 22.54 -1.58 -5.83
C ALA A 321 22.62 -2.78 -6.76
N ALA A 322 21.68 -2.90 -7.71
CA ALA A 322 21.65 -3.99 -8.68
C ALA A 322 22.85 -3.97 -9.65
N ALA A 323 23.25 -2.78 -10.11
CA ALA A 323 24.42 -2.62 -10.98
C ALA A 323 25.72 -2.98 -10.26
N ALA A 324 25.88 -2.58 -9.00
CA ALA A 324 27.04 -2.92 -8.21
C ALA A 324 27.15 -4.43 -7.97
N ALA A 325 26.01 -5.09 -7.65
CA ALA A 325 25.96 -6.54 -7.47
C ALA A 325 26.31 -7.30 -8.78
N ALA A 326 25.88 -6.79 -9.93
CA ALA A 326 26.14 -7.42 -11.23
C ALA A 326 27.58 -7.20 -11.74
N GLY A 327 28.17 -6.03 -11.46
CA GLY A 327 29.46 -5.60 -12.06
C GLY A 327 30.63 -5.56 -11.08
N GLY A 328 30.45 -5.93 -9.80
CA GLY A 328 31.52 -5.88 -8.78
C GLY A 328 31.98 -4.46 -8.43
N HIS A 329 31.13 -3.46 -8.63
CA HIS A 329 31.41 -2.08 -8.27
C HIS A 329 31.23 -1.85 -6.76
N ASP A 330 31.90 -0.81 -6.23
CA ASP A 330 31.68 -0.35 -4.87
C ASP A 330 30.31 0.35 -4.77
N ALA A 331 29.34 -0.38 -4.22
CA ALA A 331 27.95 0.08 -4.07
C ALA A 331 27.84 1.33 -3.19
N ASP A 332 28.62 1.41 -2.11
CA ASP A 332 28.57 2.52 -1.16
C ASP A 332 29.13 3.81 -1.78
N ALA A 333 30.24 3.70 -2.51
CA ALA A 333 30.83 4.85 -3.20
C ALA A 333 29.92 5.36 -4.32
N LEU A 334 29.29 4.48 -5.10
CA LEU A 334 28.32 4.86 -6.15
C LEU A 334 27.07 5.51 -5.53
N ARG A 335 26.55 4.94 -4.46
CA ARG A 335 25.40 5.48 -3.73
C ARG A 335 25.70 6.87 -3.18
N ALA A 336 26.85 7.05 -2.52
CA ALA A 336 27.26 8.35 -1.97
C ALA A 336 27.35 9.44 -3.05
N ARG A 337 27.86 9.10 -4.25
CA ARG A 337 27.90 10.03 -5.39
C ARG A 337 26.50 10.36 -5.91
N ALA A 338 25.63 9.37 -6.05
CA ALA A 338 24.24 9.58 -6.46
C ALA A 338 23.50 10.47 -5.44
N ASP A 339 23.64 10.19 -4.15
CA ASP A 339 23.00 10.95 -3.07
C ASP A 339 23.52 12.41 -3.02
N ALA A 340 24.81 12.65 -3.26
CA ALA A 340 25.36 13.99 -3.36
C ALA A 340 24.75 14.80 -4.52
N LYS A 341 24.49 14.17 -5.67
CA LYS A 341 23.80 14.81 -6.80
C LYS A 341 22.35 15.09 -6.50
N ILE A 342 21.63 14.12 -5.92
CA ILE A 342 20.23 14.28 -5.51
C ILE A 342 20.08 15.39 -4.48
N ALA A 343 20.99 15.48 -3.51
CA ALA A 343 20.98 16.55 -2.51
C ALA A 343 21.19 17.95 -3.11
N LYS A 344 21.98 18.05 -4.19
CA LYS A 344 22.21 19.30 -4.92
C LYS A 344 21.03 19.66 -5.84
N ASP A 345 20.44 18.66 -6.48
CA ASP A 345 19.28 18.80 -7.40
C ASP A 345 18.37 17.58 -7.24
N PRO A 346 17.29 17.68 -6.42
CA PRO A 346 16.35 16.59 -6.24
C PRO A 346 15.66 16.13 -7.53
N SER A 347 15.54 17.01 -8.53
CA SER A 347 14.91 16.69 -9.83
C SER A 347 15.82 15.87 -10.76
N TRP A 348 17.14 15.84 -10.50
CA TRP A 348 18.11 15.15 -11.37
C TRP A 348 17.78 13.66 -11.55
N ALA A 349 17.45 12.95 -10.47
CA ALA A 349 17.07 11.54 -10.54
C ALA A 349 15.79 11.31 -11.37
N ALA A 350 14.85 12.24 -11.29
CA ALA A 350 13.62 12.19 -12.10
C ALA A 350 13.92 12.31 -13.60
N GLY A 351 14.94 13.09 -13.98
CA GLY A 351 15.43 13.20 -15.36
C GLY A 351 15.99 11.88 -15.94
N LEU A 352 16.43 10.96 -15.09
CA LEU A 352 16.92 9.63 -15.50
C LEU A 352 15.79 8.61 -15.68
N ARG A 353 14.56 8.92 -15.33
CA ARG A 353 13.43 7.97 -15.33
C ARG A 353 13.25 7.18 -16.63
N PRO A 354 13.38 7.74 -17.84
CA PRO A 354 13.26 6.96 -19.07
C PRO A 354 14.27 5.80 -19.13
N LEU A 355 15.53 6.06 -18.77
CA LEU A 355 16.59 5.06 -18.71
C LEU A 355 16.33 4.00 -17.62
N LEU A 356 15.85 4.42 -16.45
CA LEU A 356 15.51 3.52 -15.34
C LEU A 356 14.33 2.58 -15.70
N LEU A 357 13.32 3.10 -16.41
CA LEU A 357 12.19 2.30 -16.87
C LEU A 357 12.60 1.30 -17.97
N GLU A 358 13.54 1.66 -18.84
CA GLU A 358 14.07 0.75 -19.84
C GLU A 358 14.76 -0.45 -19.18
N LEU A 359 15.56 -0.24 -18.13
CA LEU A 359 16.19 -1.30 -17.34
C LEU A 359 15.18 -2.33 -16.83
N ARG A 360 14.03 -1.87 -16.35
CA ARG A 360 12.96 -2.74 -15.86
C ARG A 360 12.39 -3.66 -16.95
N GLY A 361 12.29 -3.18 -18.18
CA GLY A 361 11.79 -3.93 -19.33
C GLY A 361 12.79 -4.96 -19.88
N ARG A 362 14.07 -4.89 -19.49
CA ARG A 362 15.12 -5.77 -20.02
C ARG A 362 15.30 -7.04 -19.19
N LYS A 363 15.61 -8.14 -19.86
CA LYS A 363 16.07 -9.36 -19.19
C LYS A 363 17.43 -9.12 -18.51
N PRO A 364 17.74 -9.86 -17.42
CA PRO A 364 18.98 -9.64 -16.66
C PRO A 364 20.27 -9.64 -17.51
N ASP A 365 20.40 -10.54 -18.48
CA ASP A 365 21.51 -10.66 -19.40
C ASP A 365 21.69 -9.47 -20.38
N ALA A 366 20.62 -8.69 -20.59
CA ALA A 366 20.61 -7.53 -21.47
C ALA A 366 20.71 -6.18 -20.74
N ARG A 367 21.01 -6.15 -19.45
CA ARG A 367 21.03 -4.91 -18.62
C ARG A 367 22.40 -4.24 -18.55
N ALA A 368 23.49 -4.93 -18.90
CA ALA A 368 24.86 -4.45 -18.66
C ALA A 368 25.14 -3.08 -19.28
N GLU A 369 24.74 -2.84 -20.53
CA GLU A 369 24.93 -1.56 -21.22
C GLU A 369 24.14 -0.42 -20.54
N LEU A 370 22.91 -0.69 -20.12
CA LEU A 370 22.08 0.30 -19.44
C LEU A 370 22.61 0.63 -18.04
N TYR A 371 23.15 -0.35 -17.33
CA TYR A 371 23.88 -0.09 -16.08
C TYR A 371 25.07 0.84 -16.31
N ALA A 372 25.90 0.57 -17.32
CA ALA A 372 27.02 1.44 -17.66
C ALA A 372 26.56 2.88 -17.97
N GLN A 373 25.45 3.07 -18.65
CA GLN A 373 24.89 4.39 -18.93
C GLN A 373 24.46 5.10 -17.63
N VAL A 374 23.75 4.43 -16.71
CA VAL A 374 23.37 5.00 -15.43
C VAL A 374 24.60 5.37 -14.60
N LEU A 375 25.59 4.49 -14.52
CA LEU A 375 26.84 4.76 -13.78
C LEU A 375 27.60 5.93 -14.37
N ALA A 376 27.66 6.06 -15.70
CA ALA A 376 28.27 7.21 -16.35
C ALA A 376 27.55 8.54 -16.00
N GLU A 377 26.22 8.55 -15.88
CA GLU A 377 25.49 9.75 -15.42
C GLU A 377 25.83 10.11 -13.96
N ILE A 378 26.07 9.12 -13.11
CA ILE A 378 26.49 9.33 -11.71
C ILE A 378 27.91 9.89 -11.65
N GLU A 379 28.81 9.47 -12.52
CA GLU A 379 30.22 9.86 -12.56
C GLU A 379 30.47 11.22 -13.21
N LYS A 380 29.56 11.72 -14.07
CA LYS A 380 29.71 13.05 -14.67
C LYS A 380 29.92 14.11 -13.59
N PRO A 381 30.87 15.06 -13.78
CA PRO A 381 30.99 16.19 -12.88
C PRO A 381 29.65 16.91 -12.71
N GLY A 382 29.29 17.27 -11.49
CA GLY A 382 28.09 18.09 -11.25
C GLY A 382 28.25 19.44 -11.97
N ARG A 383 27.23 19.81 -12.73
CA ARG A 383 27.16 21.17 -13.33
C ARG A 383 26.97 22.23 -12.23
#